data_bc1ba4dab6c1efe38f612d33066e9509
#
_entry.id   bc1ba4dab6c1efe38f612d33066e9509
#
_cell.length_a   1.000
_cell.length_b   1.000
_cell.length_c   1.000
_cell.angle_alpha   90.00
_cell.angle_beta   90.00
_cell.angle_gamma   90.00
#
_symmetry.space_group_name_H-M   'P 1'
#
loop_
_entity.id
_entity.type
_entity.pdbx_description
1 polymer ?
#
loop_
_entity_poly.entity_id
_entity_poly.type
_entity_poly.pdbx_seq_one_letter_code
_entity_poly.pdbx_strand_id
1 'polypeptide(L)'
;MAEENTGMSRERKILVGFIVVLFLLTIGAYFFGVYYFTEHFLPGTQVNGFNCSYMTQEETEKLLAEETSVYILAIQTRGNGRESISADEIDLKYTSDGSVNRMLHEQKRFQWFLAFSQHKSWEVPSSVTYDQDKFEQVIDSLNCMKDNQEPYDAYIKQNDDGFEVVPEVEGTKIDKEKLQKDISNAVTTGRTLVDLDVDGCYVDPAVYGDELTEDCEQMNELTDVVVTYDFSDRKETVDRTLIKEWLSRDEDGNLMLDHSAIASYVGQLASKYDTVGIERSFSTYDNREVTVSGGTYGWLIDQPKEADALYQAIMDKKTQVREPVYAQEAASRDTNDIGYSYVEVNLTDRRLVLYKSGNPVVDTGIAISSSTPDGVYSIEEKKNQQAVGNMTVDCWMSFTDDLGIYGDPGFEPGTATESEADSFGSSSETDFSSDMTDWSSTEGCIVLSEEAAQELYQNVETGMPVVI
;
A
#
# COMPACT_ATOMS: atom_id res chain seq x y z
N MET A 1 112.84 -19.72 16.64
CA MET A 1 111.39 -19.27 16.56
C MET A 1 111.26 -18.15 17.53
N ALA A 2 111.20 -16.95 17.10
CA ALA A 2 111.01 -15.75 17.99
C ALA A 2 109.51 -15.56 18.18
N GLU A 3 109.05 -15.63 19.44
CA GLU A 3 107.68 -15.21 19.86
C GLU A 3 107.61 -13.69 19.75
N GLU A 4 106.79 -13.22 18.82
CA GLU A 4 106.48 -11.78 18.68
C GLU A 4 105.50 -11.37 19.70
N ASN A 5 105.99 -10.87 20.83
CA ASN A 5 105.20 -10.34 21.94
C ASN A 5 104.69 -8.96 21.49
N THR A 6 103.52 -8.96 20.81
CA THR A 6 102.87 -7.72 20.36
C THR A 6 102.16 -7.08 21.58
N GLY A 7 103.00 -6.47 22.44
CA GLY A 7 102.42 -5.65 23.55
C GLY A 7 101.70 -4.43 22.98
N MET A 8 100.43 -4.34 23.31
CA MET A 8 99.52 -3.25 22.93
C MET A 8 100.16 -1.86 23.25
N SER A 9 100.16 -0.93 22.32
CA SER A 9 100.71 0.40 22.50
C SER A 9 100.05 1.15 23.69
N ARG A 10 100.83 2.03 24.33
CA ARG A 10 100.30 2.81 25.51
C ARG A 10 99.00 3.55 25.19
N GLU A 11 98.83 4.08 24.00
CA GLU A 11 97.62 4.74 23.50
C GLU A 11 96.44 3.82 23.37
N ARG A 12 96.63 2.59 22.86
CA ARG A 12 95.58 1.54 22.81
C ARG A 12 95.12 1.10 24.21
N LYS A 13 96.05 1.00 25.18
CA LYS A 13 95.74 0.66 26.57
C LYS A 13 94.88 1.76 27.22
N ILE A 14 95.15 3.03 26.95
CA ILE A 14 94.35 4.20 27.44
C ILE A 14 92.98 4.20 26.79
N LEU A 15 92.86 3.97 25.44
CA LEU A 15 91.59 3.90 24.70
C LEU A 15 90.76 2.72 25.19
N VAL A 16 91.36 1.55 25.39
CA VAL A 16 90.62 0.40 25.95
C VAL A 16 90.15 0.66 27.37
N GLY A 17 90.97 1.29 28.22
CA GLY A 17 90.60 1.75 29.56
C GLY A 17 89.42 2.72 29.52
N PHE A 18 89.46 3.71 28.64
CA PHE A 18 88.33 4.65 28.45
C PHE A 18 87.05 3.98 28.01
N ILE A 19 87.11 3.06 27.03
CA ILE A 19 85.96 2.26 26.57
C ILE A 19 85.39 1.42 27.69
N VAL A 20 86.24 0.76 28.51
CA VAL A 20 85.78 -0.04 29.66
C VAL A 20 85.08 0.84 30.70
N VAL A 21 85.63 2.00 31.00
CA VAL A 21 84.98 2.95 31.96
C VAL A 21 83.66 3.46 31.41
N LEU A 22 83.58 3.83 30.11
CA LEU A 22 82.35 4.23 29.46
C LEU A 22 81.29 3.11 29.48
N PHE A 23 81.68 1.84 29.20
CA PHE A 23 80.83 0.69 29.26
C PHE A 23 80.30 0.44 30.70
N LEU A 24 81.17 0.54 31.71
CA LEU A 24 80.73 0.40 33.11
C LEU A 24 79.76 1.54 33.52
N LEU A 25 80.00 2.78 33.04
CA LEU A 25 79.07 3.87 33.27
C LEU A 25 77.72 3.67 32.59
N THR A 26 77.71 3.17 31.35
CA THR A 26 76.43 2.84 30.65
C THR A 26 75.68 1.71 31.32
N ILE A 27 76.34 0.64 31.78
CA ILE A 27 75.76 -0.41 32.62
C ILE A 27 75.20 0.18 33.92
N GLY A 28 76.01 1.02 34.60
CA GLY A 28 75.57 1.67 35.84
C GLY A 28 74.32 2.55 35.63
N ALA A 29 74.31 3.34 34.57
CA ALA A 29 73.15 4.17 34.20
C ALA A 29 71.94 3.29 33.85
N TYR A 30 72.17 2.18 33.15
CA TYR A 30 71.05 1.26 32.84
C TYR A 30 70.41 0.67 34.10
N PHE A 31 71.17 0.15 35.02
CA PHE A 31 70.64 -0.44 36.27
C PHE A 31 70.06 0.62 37.19
N PHE A 32 70.65 1.86 37.19
CA PHE A 32 70.09 2.99 37.88
C PHE A 32 68.68 3.31 37.36
N GLY A 33 68.50 3.35 36.02
CA GLY A 33 67.21 3.55 35.38
C GLY A 33 66.21 2.40 35.72
N VAL A 34 66.65 1.14 35.70
CA VAL A 34 65.79 -0.01 36.15
C VAL A 34 65.33 0.16 37.60
N TYR A 35 66.23 0.60 38.50
CA TYR A 35 65.94 0.83 39.92
C TYR A 35 64.99 2.04 40.05
N TYR A 36 65.25 3.17 39.41
CA TYR A 36 64.41 4.37 39.43
C TYR A 36 62.97 4.09 38.98
N PHE A 37 62.82 3.40 37.85
CA PHE A 37 61.50 3.04 37.33
C PHE A 37 60.85 1.87 38.05
N THR A 38 61.38 1.44 39.20
CA THR A 38 60.64 0.55 40.10
C THR A 38 59.54 1.28 40.83
N GLU A 39 59.74 2.54 41.15
CA GLU A 39 58.83 3.39 41.95
C GLU A 39 58.26 4.53 41.11
N HIS A 40 58.73 4.75 39.87
CA HIS A 40 58.33 5.82 39.02
C HIS A 40 57.79 5.30 37.66
N PHE A 41 56.84 5.98 37.11
CA PHE A 41 56.32 5.67 35.76
C PHE A 41 57.35 5.97 34.68
N LEU A 42 57.31 5.20 33.62
CA LEU A 42 58.14 5.37 32.45
C LEU A 42 57.84 6.67 31.69
N PRO A 43 58.83 7.24 30.99
CA PRO A 43 58.60 8.40 30.11
C PRO A 43 57.50 8.11 29.10
N GLY A 44 56.64 9.08 28.81
CA GLY A 44 55.53 8.97 27.87
C GLY A 44 54.31 8.18 28.43
N THR A 45 54.32 7.87 29.75
CA THR A 45 53.15 7.26 30.38
C THR A 45 52.05 8.26 30.60
N GLN A 46 50.84 7.95 30.17
CA GLN A 46 49.59 8.67 30.42
C GLN A 46 48.58 7.80 31.17
N VAL A 47 47.87 8.37 32.12
CA VAL A 47 46.77 7.72 32.87
C VAL A 47 45.56 8.62 32.74
N ASN A 48 44.45 8.10 32.18
CA ASN A 48 43.24 8.85 31.86
C ASN A 48 43.52 10.15 31.03
N GLY A 49 44.53 10.11 30.16
CA GLY A 49 44.94 11.26 29.35
C GLY A 49 45.94 12.20 30.03
N PHE A 50 46.17 12.11 31.33
CA PHE A 50 47.13 12.94 32.09
C PHE A 50 48.54 12.39 32.01
N ASN A 51 49.51 13.28 31.85
CA ASN A 51 50.93 12.87 31.75
C ASN A 51 51.47 12.55 33.15
N CYS A 52 51.72 11.27 33.39
CA CYS A 52 52.27 10.74 34.63
C CYS A 52 53.76 10.31 34.50
N SER A 53 54.46 10.77 33.46
CA SER A 53 55.89 10.46 33.24
C SER A 53 56.73 10.83 34.46
N TYR A 54 57.57 9.92 34.90
CA TYR A 54 58.47 10.07 36.05
C TYR A 54 57.81 10.26 37.42
N MET A 55 56.49 10.19 37.52
CA MET A 55 55.74 10.29 38.77
C MET A 55 55.78 8.99 39.53
N THR A 56 55.74 9.08 40.83
CA THR A 56 55.48 7.96 41.74
C THR A 56 54.00 7.63 41.73
N GLN A 57 53.62 6.48 42.35
CA GLN A 57 52.23 6.13 42.58
C GLN A 57 51.46 7.28 43.31
N GLU A 58 52.02 7.76 44.42
CA GLU A 58 51.40 8.80 45.24
C GLU A 58 51.21 10.12 44.49
N GLU A 59 52.23 10.54 43.71
CA GLU A 59 52.14 11.75 42.89
C GLU A 59 51.10 11.59 41.78
N THR A 60 50.99 10.41 41.18
CA THR A 60 49.98 10.10 40.14
C THR A 60 48.58 10.09 40.74
N GLU A 61 48.35 9.44 41.88
CA GLU A 61 47.07 9.40 42.57
C GLU A 61 46.64 10.81 43.01
N LYS A 62 47.60 11.65 43.48
CA LYS A 62 47.34 13.04 43.84
C LYS A 62 46.94 13.87 42.60
N LEU A 63 47.66 13.72 41.49
CA LEU A 63 47.31 14.38 40.23
C LEU A 63 45.90 13.99 39.81
N LEU A 64 45.55 12.70 39.78
CA LEU A 64 44.25 12.21 39.43
C LEU A 64 43.15 12.77 40.38
N ALA A 65 43.42 12.89 41.66
CA ALA A 65 42.50 13.48 42.62
C ALA A 65 42.29 14.98 42.38
N GLU A 66 43.38 15.73 42.12
CA GLU A 66 43.33 17.19 41.81
C GLU A 66 42.54 17.40 40.51
N GLU A 67 42.80 16.66 39.44
CA GLU A 67 42.11 16.76 38.15
C GLU A 67 40.62 16.33 38.26
N THR A 68 40.33 15.29 39.06
CA THR A 68 38.96 14.88 39.35
C THR A 68 38.15 15.95 40.04
N SER A 69 38.80 16.74 40.95
CA SER A 69 38.11 17.81 41.70
C SER A 69 37.72 19.01 40.86
N VAL A 70 38.38 19.25 39.74
CA VAL A 70 38.10 20.34 38.80
C VAL A 70 37.36 19.88 37.55
N TYR A 71 36.95 18.59 37.50
CA TYR A 71 36.24 18.02 36.38
C TYR A 71 34.92 18.73 36.12
N ILE A 72 34.66 19.02 34.86
CA ILE A 72 33.39 19.59 34.37
C ILE A 72 32.97 18.75 33.15
N LEU A 73 31.77 18.19 33.21
CA LEU A 73 31.11 17.55 32.09
C LEU A 73 30.24 18.61 31.39
N ALA A 74 30.53 18.87 30.13
CA ALA A 74 29.66 19.67 29.27
C ALA A 74 28.58 18.75 28.67
N ILE A 75 27.34 19.21 28.64
CA ILE A 75 26.19 18.55 28.06
C ILE A 75 25.69 19.45 26.94
N GLN A 76 25.71 18.92 25.72
CA GLN A 76 25.15 19.59 24.56
C GLN A 76 23.75 19.07 24.33
N THR A 77 22.77 19.98 24.25
CA THR A 77 21.35 19.63 24.03
C THR A 77 20.93 19.98 22.61
N ARG A 78 19.82 19.43 22.17
CA ARG A 78 19.17 19.72 20.88
C ARG A 78 18.99 21.27 20.74
N GLY A 79 19.19 21.77 19.53
CA GLY A 79 19.11 23.22 19.29
C GLY A 79 20.32 24.02 19.76
N ASN A 80 21.49 23.38 19.97
CA ASN A 80 22.74 24.02 20.43
C ASN A 80 22.71 24.60 21.86
N GLY A 81 21.80 24.14 22.70
CA GLY A 81 21.82 24.44 24.13
C GLY A 81 23.04 23.77 24.78
N ARG A 82 23.51 24.37 25.90
CA ARG A 82 24.63 23.84 26.68
C ARG A 82 24.35 23.91 28.15
N GLU A 83 24.60 22.81 28.82
CA GLU A 83 24.57 22.70 30.29
C GLU A 83 25.86 22.06 30.77
N SER A 84 26.09 22.00 32.05
CA SER A 84 27.27 21.36 32.59
C SER A 84 27.00 20.79 33.98
N ILE A 85 27.76 19.78 34.34
CA ILE A 85 27.79 19.18 35.67
C ILE A 85 29.24 19.26 36.14
N SER A 86 29.46 19.90 37.32
CA SER A 86 30.76 19.97 37.96
C SER A 86 30.97 18.84 38.96
N ALA A 87 32.24 18.56 39.27
CA ALA A 87 32.63 17.58 40.26
C ALA A 87 31.99 17.84 41.63
N ASP A 88 31.93 19.12 42.04
CA ASP A 88 31.39 19.54 43.33
C ASP A 88 29.88 19.27 43.45
N GLU A 89 29.12 19.41 42.38
CA GLU A 89 27.66 19.19 42.38
C GLU A 89 27.28 17.75 42.67
N ILE A 90 28.12 16.78 42.26
CA ILE A 90 27.88 15.35 42.45
C ILE A 90 28.80 14.71 43.49
N ASP A 91 29.60 15.53 44.20
CA ASP A 91 30.61 15.06 45.17
C ASP A 91 31.57 14.01 44.58
N LEU A 92 32.05 14.31 43.33
CA LEU A 92 32.94 13.43 42.59
C LEU A 92 34.32 13.39 43.24
N LYS A 93 34.79 12.19 43.56
CA LYS A 93 36.07 11.95 44.23
C LYS A 93 36.87 10.87 43.54
N TYR A 94 38.17 11.05 43.46
CA TYR A 94 39.08 10.01 43.12
C TYR A 94 39.17 9.00 44.29
N THR A 95 39.07 7.73 43.97
CA THR A 95 39.22 6.64 44.94
C THR A 95 40.23 5.63 44.42
N SER A 96 41.36 5.49 45.15
CA SER A 96 42.39 4.52 44.74
C SER A 96 41.86 3.07 44.88
N ASP A 97 41.80 2.38 43.78
CA ASP A 97 41.44 0.95 43.68
C ASP A 97 42.65 0.03 43.49
N GLY A 98 43.87 0.61 43.65
CA GLY A 98 45.14 -0.08 43.44
C GLY A 98 45.52 -0.27 41.96
N SER A 99 44.76 0.30 41.04
CA SER A 99 45.05 0.19 39.60
C SER A 99 46.33 0.91 39.23
N VAL A 100 46.59 2.10 39.79
CA VAL A 100 47.81 2.88 39.57
C VAL A 100 49.06 2.07 40.05
N ASN A 101 48.94 1.40 41.20
CA ASN A 101 49.99 0.53 41.70
C ASN A 101 50.23 -0.68 40.77
N ARG A 102 49.16 -1.28 40.29
CA ARG A 102 49.22 -2.43 39.33
C ARG A 102 49.90 -2.03 38.04
N MET A 103 49.55 -0.87 37.47
CA MET A 103 50.18 -0.32 36.27
C MET A 103 51.65 -0.07 36.44
N LEU A 104 52.05 0.50 37.58
CA LEU A 104 53.46 0.74 37.93
C LEU A 104 54.26 -0.59 37.96
N HIS A 105 53.66 -1.67 38.44
CA HIS A 105 54.33 -2.97 38.52
C HIS A 105 54.30 -3.72 37.16
N GLU A 106 53.30 -3.51 36.31
CA GLU A 106 53.18 -4.10 34.97
C GLU A 106 54.04 -3.41 33.89
N GLN A 107 54.57 -2.22 34.17
CA GLN A 107 55.46 -1.52 33.24
C GLN A 107 56.75 -2.31 32.99
N LYS A 108 57.25 -2.28 31.75
CA LYS A 108 58.48 -2.97 31.35
C LYS A 108 59.73 -2.20 31.74
N ARG A 109 60.02 -2.04 33.03
CA ARG A 109 61.15 -1.27 33.59
C ARG A 109 62.50 -1.60 32.98
N PHE A 110 62.74 -2.84 32.59
CA PHE A 110 64.01 -3.27 31.90
C PHE A 110 64.14 -2.67 30.48
N GLN A 111 63.07 -2.13 29.90
CA GLN A 111 63.05 -1.53 28.58
C GLN A 111 62.86 -0.01 28.64
N TRP A 112 63.15 0.59 29.81
CA TRP A 112 62.92 2.03 30.10
C TRP A 112 63.49 2.96 29.02
N PHE A 113 64.64 2.63 28.44
CA PHE A 113 65.30 3.40 27.37
C PHE A 113 64.52 3.46 26.08
N LEU A 114 63.62 2.48 25.84
CA LEU A 114 62.73 2.48 24.64
C LEU A 114 61.51 3.37 24.89
N ALA A 115 61.15 3.63 26.13
CA ALA A 115 59.97 4.42 26.50
C ALA A 115 60.10 5.89 26.07
N PHE A 116 61.29 6.43 25.84
CA PHE A 116 61.48 7.77 25.29
C PHE A 116 60.93 7.98 23.88
N SER A 117 60.71 6.86 23.13
CA SER A 117 60.16 6.87 21.77
C SER A 117 58.76 6.30 21.72
N GLN A 118 58.17 5.89 22.85
CA GLN A 118 56.88 5.24 22.95
C GLN A 118 55.98 6.01 23.93
N HIS A 119 54.70 6.15 23.55
CA HIS A 119 53.67 6.70 24.44
C HIS A 119 52.77 5.54 24.86
N LYS A 120 52.53 5.37 26.14
CA LYS A 120 51.63 4.34 26.66
C LYS A 120 50.52 5.01 27.45
N SER A 121 49.29 4.88 26.95
CA SER A 121 48.10 5.33 27.63
C SER A 121 47.39 4.20 28.36
N TRP A 122 46.96 4.52 29.57
CA TRP A 122 46.16 3.63 30.42
C TRP A 122 44.87 4.32 30.80
N GLU A 123 43.77 3.55 30.80
CA GLU A 123 42.47 3.98 31.29
C GLU A 123 42.13 3.29 32.61
N VAL A 124 41.66 4.04 33.58
CA VAL A 124 41.29 3.55 34.92
C VAL A 124 39.83 3.98 35.21
N PRO A 125 38.84 3.30 34.66
CA PRO A 125 37.44 3.72 34.75
C PRO A 125 36.87 3.63 36.18
N SER A 126 37.39 2.77 37.03
CA SER A 126 36.84 2.52 38.38
C SER A 126 37.46 3.39 39.48
N SER A 127 38.30 4.36 39.12
CA SER A 127 39.02 5.17 40.12
C SER A 127 38.25 6.42 40.61
N VAL A 128 36.98 6.56 40.27
CA VAL A 128 36.15 7.68 40.73
C VAL A 128 34.87 7.17 41.39
N THR A 129 34.39 7.90 42.39
CA THR A 129 33.10 7.68 43.05
C THR A 129 32.37 9.02 43.14
N TYR A 130 31.04 8.96 43.11
CA TYR A 130 30.19 10.13 43.30
C TYR A 130 28.99 9.80 44.18
N ASP A 131 28.36 10.81 44.75
CA ASP A 131 27.14 10.70 45.55
C ASP A 131 25.93 10.49 44.63
N GLN A 132 25.26 9.32 44.74
CA GLN A 132 24.16 8.94 43.89
C GLN A 132 22.95 9.86 44.06
N ASP A 133 22.64 10.28 45.29
CA ASP A 133 21.50 11.15 45.57
C ASP A 133 21.71 12.55 44.97
N LYS A 134 22.91 13.09 45.08
CA LYS A 134 23.29 14.36 44.47
C LYS A 134 23.29 14.27 42.95
N PHE A 135 23.80 13.18 42.40
CA PHE A 135 23.82 12.91 40.97
C PHE A 135 22.40 12.97 40.39
N GLU A 136 21.44 12.24 40.99
CA GLU A 136 20.05 12.24 40.56
C GLU A 136 19.40 13.61 40.68
N GLN A 137 19.66 14.35 41.77
CA GLN A 137 19.17 15.73 41.96
C GLN A 137 19.70 16.68 40.89
N VAL A 138 20.97 16.57 40.55
CA VAL A 138 21.59 17.41 39.51
C VAL A 138 20.96 17.14 38.17
N ILE A 139 20.79 15.86 37.79
CA ILE A 139 20.12 15.48 36.53
C ILE A 139 18.69 16.05 36.48
N ASP A 140 17.92 15.88 37.56
CA ASP A 140 16.54 16.39 37.61
C ASP A 140 16.48 17.94 37.58
N SER A 141 17.55 18.61 37.92
CA SER A 141 17.65 20.08 37.88
C SER A 141 18.02 20.66 36.52
N LEU A 142 18.57 19.84 35.62
CA LEU A 142 18.94 20.25 34.25
C LEU A 142 17.76 20.91 33.52
N ASN A 143 18.04 21.94 32.73
CA ASN A 143 17.00 22.64 32.01
C ASN A 143 16.42 21.76 30.89
N CYS A 144 17.24 20.93 30.26
CA CYS A 144 16.80 19.96 29.25
C CYS A 144 15.77 18.95 29.78
N MET A 145 15.77 18.68 31.10
CA MET A 145 14.74 17.85 31.73
C MET A 145 13.40 18.56 31.94
N LYS A 146 13.39 19.90 31.88
CA LYS A 146 12.19 20.73 32.07
C LYS A 146 11.50 21.05 30.75
N ASP A 147 12.25 21.15 29.66
CA ASP A 147 11.74 21.36 28.28
C ASP A 147 11.44 20.01 27.69
N ASN A 148 10.20 19.57 27.87
CA ASN A 148 9.79 18.19 27.63
C ASN A 148 8.67 18.14 26.58
N GLN A 149 9.01 18.41 25.33
CA GLN A 149 8.09 18.30 24.20
C GLN A 149 8.09 16.85 23.70
N GLU A 150 6.91 16.22 23.68
CA GLU A 150 6.74 14.88 23.11
C GLU A 150 7.10 14.91 21.62
N PRO A 151 7.74 13.87 21.08
CA PRO A 151 7.86 13.69 19.66
C PRO A 151 6.50 13.39 19.05
N TYR A 152 6.32 13.74 17.78
CA TYR A 152 5.16 13.38 17.00
C TYR A 152 5.60 12.62 15.75
N ASP A 153 4.91 11.52 15.45
CA ASP A 153 5.16 10.71 14.29
C ASP A 153 4.77 11.44 13.00
N ALA A 154 5.48 11.16 11.92
CA ALA A 154 5.03 11.54 10.60
C ALA A 154 3.72 10.82 10.25
N TYR A 155 2.89 11.45 9.43
CA TYR A 155 1.65 10.85 8.94
C TYR A 155 1.28 11.39 7.57
N ILE A 156 0.49 10.60 6.82
CA ILE A 156 -0.08 11.04 5.56
C ILE A 156 -1.38 11.76 5.85
N LYS A 157 -1.45 13.01 5.42
CA LYS A 157 -2.63 13.85 5.51
C LYS A 157 -3.34 13.93 4.17
N GLN A 158 -4.65 13.70 4.19
CA GLN A 158 -5.51 13.92 3.05
C GLN A 158 -5.96 15.38 3.01
N ASN A 159 -5.94 15.98 1.81
CA ASN A 159 -6.47 17.31 1.52
C ASN A 159 -7.31 17.29 0.23
N ASP A 160 -7.79 18.43 -0.23
CA ASP A 160 -8.62 18.52 -1.43
C ASP A 160 -7.83 18.20 -2.71
N ASP A 161 -6.52 18.45 -2.72
CA ASP A 161 -5.64 18.25 -3.86
C ASP A 161 -4.99 16.85 -3.89
N GLY A 162 -5.10 16.06 -2.81
CA GLY A 162 -4.53 14.72 -2.71
C GLY A 162 -4.02 14.38 -1.33
N PHE A 163 -2.87 13.74 -1.29
CA PHE A 163 -2.20 13.29 -0.08
C PHE A 163 -0.84 13.97 0.06
N GLU A 164 -0.49 14.37 1.28
CA GLU A 164 0.81 14.96 1.61
C GLU A 164 1.39 14.31 2.87
N VAL A 165 2.70 14.13 2.89
CA VAL A 165 3.40 13.70 4.11
C VAL A 165 3.55 14.91 5.02
N VAL A 166 3.00 14.82 6.23
CA VAL A 166 3.31 15.73 7.32
C VAL A 166 4.50 15.13 8.06
N PRO A 167 5.66 15.82 8.07
CA PRO A 167 6.85 15.26 8.66
C PRO A 167 6.71 15.13 10.18
N GLU A 168 7.53 14.27 10.74
CA GLU A 168 7.68 14.08 12.18
C GLU A 168 8.20 15.35 12.87
N VAL A 169 7.99 15.39 14.18
CA VAL A 169 8.58 16.37 15.06
C VAL A 169 9.39 15.62 16.11
N GLU A 170 10.71 15.80 16.08
CA GLU A 170 11.61 15.09 16.99
C GLU A 170 11.38 15.39 18.48
N GLY A 171 10.77 16.52 18.81
CA GLY A 171 10.54 16.90 20.21
C GLY A 171 11.82 17.17 21.00
N THR A 172 11.69 17.33 22.31
CA THR A 172 12.80 17.53 23.25
C THR A 172 12.70 16.64 24.48
N LYS A 173 11.79 15.65 24.46
CA LYS A 173 11.61 14.70 25.55
C LYS A 173 12.84 13.82 25.70
N ILE A 174 13.40 13.80 26.92
CA ILE A 174 14.57 13.01 27.26
C ILE A 174 14.16 11.66 27.87
N ASP A 175 14.84 10.60 27.43
CA ASP A 175 14.89 9.32 28.14
C ASP A 175 15.81 9.48 29.35
N LYS A 176 15.22 9.64 30.54
CA LYS A 176 15.94 9.87 31.77
C LYS A 176 16.91 8.73 32.13
N GLU A 177 16.50 7.48 31.90
CA GLU A 177 17.33 6.31 32.24
C GLU A 177 18.59 6.28 31.36
N LYS A 178 18.43 6.59 30.08
CA LYS A 178 19.53 6.64 29.12
C LYS A 178 20.46 7.80 29.43
N LEU A 179 19.90 9.00 29.68
CA LEU A 179 20.68 10.18 30.11
C LEU A 179 21.52 9.89 31.35
N GLN A 180 20.93 9.31 32.41
CA GLN A 180 21.64 8.94 33.64
C GLN A 180 22.78 7.98 33.36
N LYS A 181 22.54 6.98 32.53
CA LYS A 181 23.55 5.99 32.15
C LYS A 181 24.71 6.63 31.38
N ASP A 182 24.42 7.50 30.41
CA ASP A 182 25.44 8.10 29.57
C ASP A 182 26.27 9.15 30.34
N ILE A 183 25.63 9.93 31.21
CA ILE A 183 26.35 10.85 32.10
C ILE A 183 27.20 10.07 33.10
N SER A 184 26.67 9.03 33.73
CA SER A 184 27.45 8.18 34.65
C SER A 184 28.65 7.54 33.94
N ASN A 185 28.48 7.07 32.72
CA ASN A 185 29.58 6.53 31.91
C ASN A 185 30.61 7.64 31.58
N ALA A 186 30.17 8.82 31.20
CA ALA A 186 31.05 9.93 30.90
C ALA A 186 31.89 10.33 32.13
N VAL A 187 31.26 10.48 33.31
CA VAL A 187 31.93 10.81 34.56
C VAL A 187 32.96 9.74 34.96
N THR A 188 32.60 8.44 34.84
CA THR A 188 33.50 7.35 35.22
C THR A 188 34.66 7.12 34.26
N THR A 189 34.46 7.48 32.97
CA THR A 189 35.53 7.37 31.95
C THR A 189 36.32 8.65 31.75
N GLY A 190 35.93 9.78 32.41
CA GLY A 190 36.58 11.05 32.25
C GLY A 190 36.26 11.77 30.94
N ARG A 191 35.18 11.39 30.24
CA ARG A 191 34.68 12.16 29.09
C ARG A 191 34.23 13.55 29.57
N THR A 192 34.55 14.59 28.81
CA THR A 192 34.22 15.98 29.17
C THR A 192 33.04 16.54 28.38
N LEU A 193 32.46 15.76 27.48
CA LEU A 193 31.32 16.14 26.66
C LEU A 193 30.36 14.94 26.47
N VAL A 194 29.09 15.19 26.68
CA VAL A 194 27.96 14.34 26.27
C VAL A 194 27.11 15.17 25.31
N ASP A 195 26.87 14.64 24.13
CA ASP A 195 25.96 15.23 23.13
C ASP A 195 24.69 14.41 23.12
N LEU A 196 23.58 14.99 23.60
CA LEU A 196 22.33 14.26 23.81
C LEU A 196 21.69 13.76 22.52
N ASP A 197 21.94 14.42 21.37
CA ASP A 197 21.48 13.94 20.05
C ASP A 197 22.34 12.75 19.59
N VAL A 198 23.66 12.90 19.64
CA VAL A 198 24.59 11.85 19.17
C VAL A 198 24.53 10.62 20.06
N ASP A 199 24.44 10.80 21.37
CA ASP A 199 24.32 9.71 22.35
C ASP A 199 22.88 9.15 22.40
N GLY A 200 21.91 9.76 21.65
CA GLY A 200 20.52 9.34 21.47
C GLY A 200 19.73 9.35 22.77
N CYS A 201 19.89 10.39 23.59
CA CYS A 201 19.21 10.53 24.88
C CYS A 201 17.77 11.06 24.74
N TYR A 202 17.33 11.43 23.55
CA TYR A 202 15.95 11.84 23.29
C TYR A 202 15.06 10.66 22.95
N VAL A 203 13.77 10.82 23.22
CA VAL A 203 12.74 9.92 22.73
C VAL A 203 12.49 10.26 21.26
N ASP A 204 12.70 9.31 20.38
CA ASP A 204 12.52 9.50 18.95
C ASP A 204 11.07 9.25 18.52
N PRO A 205 10.61 9.86 17.42
CA PRO A 205 9.37 9.47 16.75
C PRO A 205 9.43 7.98 16.33
N ALA A 206 8.27 7.32 16.32
CA ALA A 206 8.19 5.93 15.88
C ALA A 206 8.11 5.80 14.35
N VAL A 207 7.64 6.86 13.65
CA VAL A 207 7.48 6.90 12.19
C VAL A 207 8.10 8.17 11.64
N TYR A 208 8.93 8.04 10.63
CA TYR A 208 9.59 9.15 9.93
C TYR A 208 8.93 9.42 8.57
N GLY A 209 9.01 10.67 8.10
CA GLY A 209 8.36 11.11 6.86
C GLY A 209 8.90 10.45 5.60
N ASP A 210 10.18 10.09 5.58
CA ASP A 210 10.80 9.37 4.48
C ASP A 210 10.24 7.95 4.31
N GLU A 211 9.83 7.30 5.39
CA GLU A 211 9.18 5.98 5.37
C GLU A 211 7.78 6.03 4.71
N LEU A 212 7.11 7.19 4.73
CA LEU A 212 5.77 7.37 4.19
C LEU A 212 5.75 7.94 2.76
N THR A 213 6.90 8.34 2.23
CA THR A 213 6.99 9.03 0.93
C THR A 213 6.47 8.16 -0.21
N GLU A 214 6.90 6.89 -0.28
CA GLU A 214 6.49 5.96 -1.33
C GLU A 214 4.97 5.68 -1.29
N ASP A 215 4.42 5.45 -0.11
CA ASP A 215 2.98 5.26 0.10
C ASP A 215 2.19 6.49 -0.36
N CYS A 216 2.64 7.68 0.03
CA CYS A 216 1.99 8.94 -0.33
C CYS A 216 2.00 9.17 -1.86
N GLU A 217 3.12 8.89 -2.52
CA GLU A 217 3.24 8.96 -3.98
C GLU A 217 2.29 7.97 -4.65
N GLN A 218 2.24 6.73 -4.20
CA GLN A 218 1.32 5.71 -4.73
C GLN A 218 -0.14 6.10 -4.54
N MET A 219 -0.52 6.63 -3.38
CA MET A 219 -1.89 7.12 -3.12
C MET A 219 -2.27 8.23 -4.10
N ASN A 220 -1.38 9.17 -4.34
CA ASN A 220 -1.61 10.25 -5.30
C ASN A 220 -1.73 9.72 -6.73
N GLU A 221 -0.84 8.83 -7.15
CA GLU A 221 -0.86 8.24 -8.49
C GLU A 221 -2.14 7.45 -8.78
N LEU A 222 -2.64 6.68 -7.81
CA LEU A 222 -3.91 5.94 -7.95
C LEU A 222 -5.10 6.89 -8.01
N THR A 223 -5.10 7.94 -7.19
CA THR A 223 -6.21 8.89 -7.14
C THR A 223 -6.20 9.93 -8.26
N ASP A 224 -5.11 10.06 -9.01
CA ASP A 224 -5.05 10.90 -10.22
C ASP A 224 -5.75 10.26 -11.43
N VAL A 225 -6.13 8.98 -11.32
CA VAL A 225 -6.86 8.29 -12.38
C VAL A 225 -8.27 8.85 -12.52
N VAL A 226 -8.68 9.05 -13.77
CA VAL A 226 -10.06 9.46 -14.11
C VAL A 226 -10.64 8.46 -15.11
N VAL A 227 -11.68 7.73 -14.71
CA VAL A 227 -12.45 6.87 -15.60
C VAL A 227 -13.82 7.51 -15.84
N THR A 228 -14.09 7.88 -17.09
CA THR A 228 -15.38 8.42 -17.50
C THR A 228 -16.17 7.36 -18.24
N TYR A 229 -17.29 6.95 -17.66
CA TYR A 229 -18.27 6.10 -18.33
C TYR A 229 -19.10 6.96 -19.29
N ASP A 230 -19.14 6.56 -20.55
CA ASP A 230 -19.93 7.20 -21.59
C ASP A 230 -21.09 6.29 -21.98
N PHE A 231 -22.30 6.69 -21.60
CA PHE A 231 -23.54 5.97 -21.92
C PHE A 231 -24.23 6.56 -23.16
N SER A 232 -23.50 7.29 -24.00
CA SER A 232 -23.97 8.05 -25.16
C SER A 232 -24.83 9.26 -24.81
N ASP A 233 -25.89 9.12 -24.03
CA ASP A 233 -26.83 10.18 -23.62
C ASP A 233 -26.40 10.88 -22.30
N ARG A 234 -25.52 10.26 -21.53
CA ARG A 234 -25.02 10.76 -20.23
C ARG A 234 -23.66 10.20 -19.88
N LYS A 235 -23.00 10.84 -18.90
CA LYS A 235 -21.66 10.42 -18.44
C LYS A 235 -21.62 10.33 -16.92
N GLU A 236 -20.84 9.38 -16.42
CA GLU A 236 -20.46 9.25 -15.03
C GLU A 236 -18.95 9.24 -14.91
N THR A 237 -18.43 9.86 -13.87
CA THR A 237 -16.98 9.98 -13.70
C THR A 237 -16.56 9.39 -12.36
N VAL A 238 -15.62 8.48 -12.42
CA VAL A 238 -14.85 8.00 -11.28
C VAL A 238 -13.56 8.80 -11.25
N ASP A 239 -13.38 9.58 -10.21
CA ASP A 239 -12.23 10.46 -10.02
C ASP A 239 -11.66 10.31 -8.61
N ARG A 240 -10.73 11.18 -8.27
CA ARG A 240 -10.09 11.24 -6.95
C ARG A 240 -11.09 11.20 -5.80
N THR A 241 -12.25 11.83 -5.94
CA THR A 241 -13.25 11.91 -4.87
C THR A 241 -13.78 10.54 -4.45
N LEU A 242 -13.94 9.64 -5.43
CA LEU A 242 -14.37 8.26 -5.18
C LEU A 242 -13.19 7.35 -4.86
N ILE A 243 -12.10 7.43 -5.65
CA ILE A 243 -10.98 6.50 -5.53
C ILE A 243 -10.33 6.59 -4.14
N LYS A 244 -10.21 7.80 -3.59
CA LYS A 244 -9.65 7.99 -2.24
C LYS A 244 -10.43 7.25 -1.14
N GLU A 245 -11.75 7.06 -1.32
CA GLU A 245 -12.60 6.33 -0.37
C GLU A 245 -12.42 4.80 -0.49
N TRP A 246 -11.84 4.34 -1.60
CA TRP A 246 -11.57 2.94 -1.87
C TRP A 246 -10.14 2.53 -1.48
N LEU A 247 -9.28 3.50 -1.12
CA LEU A 247 -7.96 3.19 -0.59
C LEU A 247 -8.08 2.65 0.83
N SER A 248 -7.41 1.56 1.10
CA SER A 248 -7.37 0.88 2.39
C SER A 248 -5.99 0.27 2.64
N ARG A 249 -5.79 -0.36 3.79
CA ARG A 249 -4.59 -1.13 4.09
C ARG A 249 -4.97 -2.57 4.39
N ASP A 250 -4.13 -3.50 3.95
CA ASP A 250 -4.25 -4.91 4.31
C ASP A 250 -3.82 -5.18 5.76
N GLU A 251 -3.88 -6.44 6.19
CA GLU A 251 -3.50 -6.85 7.55
C GLU A 251 -2.00 -6.62 7.85
N ASP A 252 -1.17 -6.58 6.82
CA ASP A 252 0.27 -6.31 6.90
C ASP A 252 0.60 -4.80 6.81
N GLY A 253 -0.42 -3.96 6.60
CA GLY A 253 -0.30 -2.50 6.50
C GLY A 253 0.02 -1.97 5.10
N ASN A 254 0.09 -2.81 4.06
CA ASN A 254 0.35 -2.38 2.69
C ASN A 254 -0.87 -1.67 2.10
N LEU A 255 -0.62 -0.65 1.28
CA LEU A 255 -1.67 0.06 0.55
C LEU A 255 -2.38 -0.88 -0.42
N MET A 256 -3.69 -0.88 -0.36
CA MET A 256 -4.54 -1.63 -1.28
C MET A 256 -5.75 -0.81 -1.74
N LEU A 257 -6.31 -1.21 -2.88
CA LEU A 257 -7.57 -0.69 -3.39
C LEU A 257 -8.69 -1.69 -3.04
N ASP A 258 -9.73 -1.23 -2.34
CA ASP A 258 -10.84 -2.08 -1.89
C ASP A 258 -11.74 -2.47 -3.08
N HIS A 259 -11.55 -3.70 -3.56
CA HIS A 259 -12.36 -4.28 -4.65
C HIS A 259 -13.86 -4.38 -4.29
N SER A 260 -14.18 -4.56 -3.02
CA SER A 260 -15.57 -4.66 -2.56
C SER A 260 -16.29 -3.31 -2.63
N ALA A 261 -15.58 -2.22 -2.32
CA ALA A 261 -16.09 -0.85 -2.48
C ALA A 261 -16.33 -0.52 -3.96
N ILE A 262 -15.42 -0.94 -4.85
CA ILE A 262 -15.57 -0.81 -6.29
C ILE A 262 -16.77 -1.61 -6.79
N ALA A 263 -16.92 -2.86 -6.38
CA ALA A 263 -18.08 -3.69 -6.73
C ALA A 263 -19.39 -3.07 -6.26
N SER A 264 -19.41 -2.46 -5.08
CA SER A 264 -20.59 -1.74 -4.57
C SER A 264 -20.94 -0.52 -5.42
N TYR A 265 -19.94 0.24 -5.87
CA TYR A 265 -20.13 1.36 -6.79
C TYR A 265 -20.68 0.88 -8.14
N VAL A 266 -20.11 -0.18 -8.71
CA VAL A 266 -20.60 -0.76 -9.97
C VAL A 266 -22.05 -1.26 -9.82
N GLY A 267 -22.42 -1.83 -8.68
CA GLY A 267 -23.81 -2.17 -8.38
C GLY A 267 -24.76 -0.97 -8.37
N GLN A 268 -24.32 0.18 -7.84
CA GLN A 268 -25.08 1.44 -7.92
C GLN A 268 -25.18 1.96 -9.36
N LEU A 269 -24.09 1.86 -10.13
CA LEU A 269 -24.06 2.22 -11.54
C LEU A 269 -25.05 1.38 -12.33
N ALA A 270 -25.06 0.06 -12.13
CA ALA A 270 -26.01 -0.86 -12.74
C ALA A 270 -27.46 -0.52 -12.37
N SER A 271 -27.74 -0.31 -11.09
CA SER A 271 -29.08 0.09 -10.63
C SER A 271 -29.61 1.38 -11.28
N LYS A 272 -28.70 2.27 -11.72
CA LYS A 272 -29.04 3.56 -12.34
C LYS A 272 -29.17 3.46 -13.85
N TYR A 273 -28.45 2.56 -14.49
CA TYR A 273 -28.27 2.54 -15.94
C TYR A 273 -28.71 1.24 -16.64
N ASP A 274 -28.96 0.17 -15.92
CA ASP A 274 -29.57 -1.03 -16.49
C ASP A 274 -31.02 -0.75 -16.86
N THR A 275 -31.41 -1.28 -18.00
CA THR A 275 -32.74 -1.03 -18.55
C THR A 275 -33.55 -2.30 -18.84
N VAL A 276 -33.04 -3.47 -18.46
CA VAL A 276 -33.79 -4.72 -18.59
C VAL A 276 -35.07 -4.67 -17.74
N GLY A 277 -36.21 -4.94 -18.41
CA GLY A 277 -37.51 -5.02 -17.75
C GLY A 277 -38.14 -3.71 -17.28
N ILE A 278 -37.49 -2.55 -17.55
CA ILE A 278 -38.08 -1.25 -17.19
C ILE A 278 -39.31 -0.93 -18.03
N GLU A 279 -40.13 -0.03 -17.51
CA GLU A 279 -41.28 0.54 -18.21
C GLU A 279 -40.82 1.50 -19.32
N ARG A 280 -41.38 1.33 -20.53
CA ARG A 280 -41.07 2.13 -21.73
C ARG A 280 -42.31 2.66 -22.35
N SER A 281 -42.30 3.91 -22.77
CA SER A 281 -43.32 4.45 -23.71
C SER A 281 -42.99 3.99 -25.13
N PHE A 282 -43.96 3.40 -25.80
CA PHE A 282 -43.80 2.86 -27.14
C PHE A 282 -44.96 3.33 -28.04
N SER A 283 -44.62 3.80 -29.25
CA SER A 283 -45.60 4.19 -30.25
C SER A 283 -45.87 3.03 -31.20
N THR A 284 -47.06 2.53 -31.16
CA THR A 284 -47.50 1.39 -31.98
C THR A 284 -47.62 1.70 -33.47
N TYR A 285 -47.77 0.66 -34.32
CA TYR A 285 -47.91 0.78 -35.75
C TYR A 285 -49.01 1.74 -36.22
N ASP A 286 -50.05 1.92 -35.43
CA ASP A 286 -51.18 2.82 -35.66
C ASP A 286 -51.09 4.17 -34.93
N ASN A 287 -49.89 4.50 -34.43
CA ASN A 287 -49.54 5.74 -33.71
C ASN A 287 -50.27 5.91 -32.36
N ARG A 288 -50.64 4.83 -31.68
CA ARG A 288 -51.07 4.86 -30.28
C ARG A 288 -49.83 4.80 -29.35
N GLU A 289 -49.81 5.68 -28.37
CA GLU A 289 -48.80 5.58 -27.30
C GLU A 289 -49.27 4.57 -26.26
N VAL A 290 -48.44 3.56 -26.04
CA VAL A 290 -48.64 2.49 -25.03
C VAL A 290 -47.44 2.43 -24.10
N THR A 291 -47.68 1.90 -22.92
CA THR A 291 -46.60 1.57 -21.96
C THR A 291 -46.35 0.08 -22.03
N VAL A 292 -45.11 -0.29 -22.32
CA VAL A 292 -44.65 -1.69 -22.31
C VAL A 292 -43.68 -1.87 -21.18
N SER A 293 -43.85 -2.92 -20.35
CA SER A 293 -42.98 -3.22 -19.23
C SER A 293 -42.70 -4.71 -19.15
N GLY A 294 -41.58 -5.08 -18.53
CA GLY A 294 -41.18 -6.47 -18.43
C GLY A 294 -40.36 -6.94 -19.65
N GLY A 295 -40.24 -8.25 -19.77
CA GLY A 295 -39.35 -8.88 -20.76
C GLY A 295 -37.89 -8.91 -20.31
N THR A 296 -37.04 -9.42 -21.19
CA THR A 296 -35.61 -9.66 -20.92
C THR A 296 -34.69 -8.70 -21.69
N TYR A 297 -35.25 -7.82 -22.51
CA TYR A 297 -34.47 -6.89 -23.35
C TYR A 297 -34.07 -5.60 -22.62
N GLY A 298 -32.89 -5.13 -22.91
CA GLY A 298 -32.37 -3.86 -22.38
C GLY A 298 -30.87 -3.92 -22.17
N TRP A 299 -30.31 -2.81 -21.71
CA TRP A 299 -28.91 -2.75 -21.28
C TRP A 299 -28.75 -3.42 -19.92
N LEU A 300 -27.71 -4.23 -19.78
CA LEU A 300 -27.37 -4.90 -18.52
C LEU A 300 -25.86 -4.91 -18.34
N ILE A 301 -25.36 -4.28 -17.28
CA ILE A 301 -23.95 -4.25 -16.93
C ILE A 301 -23.53 -5.62 -16.35
N ASP A 302 -22.43 -6.17 -16.84
CA ASP A 302 -21.76 -7.33 -16.23
C ASP A 302 -20.99 -6.84 -14.99
N GLN A 303 -21.69 -6.75 -13.86
CA GLN A 303 -21.15 -6.13 -12.65
C GLN A 303 -19.83 -6.75 -12.20
N PRO A 304 -19.63 -8.09 -12.17
CA PRO A 304 -18.34 -8.68 -11.80
C PRO A 304 -17.22 -8.27 -12.74
N LYS A 305 -17.43 -8.40 -14.06
CA LYS A 305 -16.40 -8.04 -15.03
C LYS A 305 -16.11 -6.54 -15.06
N GLU A 306 -17.13 -5.72 -14.87
CA GLU A 306 -16.93 -4.26 -14.79
C GLU A 306 -16.17 -3.86 -13.55
N ALA A 307 -16.44 -4.46 -12.39
CA ALA A 307 -15.69 -4.20 -11.17
C ALA A 307 -14.20 -4.57 -11.33
N ASP A 308 -13.91 -5.72 -11.93
CA ASP A 308 -12.55 -6.13 -12.25
C ASP A 308 -11.88 -5.16 -13.24
N ALA A 309 -12.59 -4.73 -14.28
CA ALA A 309 -12.07 -3.83 -15.29
C ALA A 309 -11.78 -2.42 -14.73
N LEU A 310 -12.64 -1.91 -13.85
CA LEU A 310 -12.43 -0.64 -13.15
C LEU A 310 -11.26 -0.73 -12.18
N TYR A 311 -11.20 -1.80 -11.39
CA TYR A 311 -10.07 -2.07 -10.50
C TYR A 311 -8.74 -2.07 -11.27
N GLN A 312 -8.67 -2.82 -12.38
CA GLN A 312 -7.45 -2.89 -13.19
C GLN A 312 -7.11 -1.53 -13.84
N ALA A 313 -8.09 -0.77 -14.29
CA ALA A 313 -7.86 0.56 -14.86
C ALA A 313 -7.21 1.51 -13.85
N ILE A 314 -7.64 1.46 -12.59
CA ILE A 314 -7.05 2.27 -11.52
C ILE A 314 -5.65 1.76 -11.17
N MET A 315 -5.47 0.45 -11.00
CA MET A 315 -4.16 -0.14 -10.71
C MET A 315 -3.13 0.10 -11.82
N ASP A 316 -3.56 0.09 -13.08
CA ASP A 316 -2.73 0.42 -14.25
C ASP A 316 -2.51 1.94 -14.42
N LYS A 317 -3.08 2.78 -13.54
CA LYS A 317 -3.03 4.25 -13.59
C LYS A 317 -3.53 4.81 -14.93
N LYS A 318 -4.64 4.29 -15.42
CA LYS A 318 -5.13 4.49 -16.78
C LYS A 318 -6.35 5.42 -16.81
N THR A 319 -6.12 6.69 -17.03
CA THR A 319 -7.21 7.64 -17.33
C THR A 319 -7.80 7.34 -18.70
N GLN A 320 -9.14 7.16 -18.77
CA GLN A 320 -9.83 6.79 -20.01
C GLN A 320 -11.30 7.19 -20.00
N VAL A 321 -11.84 7.27 -21.22
CA VAL A 321 -13.29 7.34 -21.48
C VAL A 321 -13.69 6.00 -22.08
N ARG A 322 -14.71 5.35 -21.52
CA ARG A 322 -15.15 4.02 -21.96
C ARG A 322 -16.62 3.78 -21.66
N GLU A 323 -17.20 2.80 -22.30
CA GLU A 323 -18.45 2.18 -21.87
C GLU A 323 -18.20 1.13 -20.78
N PRO A 324 -19.18 0.80 -19.93
CA PRO A 324 -19.08 -0.36 -19.03
C PRO A 324 -18.98 -1.67 -19.84
N VAL A 325 -18.51 -2.71 -19.16
CA VAL A 325 -18.64 -4.08 -19.70
C VAL A 325 -20.09 -4.52 -19.54
N TYR A 326 -20.74 -4.80 -20.65
CA TYR A 326 -22.12 -5.24 -20.66
C TYR A 326 -22.24 -6.77 -20.68
N ALA A 327 -23.20 -7.31 -19.94
CA ALA A 327 -23.68 -8.68 -20.08
C ALA A 327 -24.69 -8.76 -21.23
N GLN A 328 -25.43 -7.66 -21.47
CA GLN A 328 -26.37 -7.52 -22.57
C GLN A 328 -26.38 -6.08 -23.06
N GLU A 329 -26.39 -5.93 -24.39
CA GLU A 329 -26.51 -4.65 -25.05
C GLU A 329 -27.88 -4.50 -25.70
N ALA A 330 -28.41 -3.27 -25.76
CA ALA A 330 -29.61 -2.93 -26.52
C ALA A 330 -29.26 -2.15 -27.78
N ALA A 331 -30.22 -2.01 -28.69
CA ALA A 331 -29.99 -1.41 -30.00
C ALA A 331 -29.70 0.11 -29.95
N SER A 332 -30.20 0.79 -28.95
CA SER A 332 -30.03 2.25 -28.79
C SER A 332 -30.25 2.68 -27.36
N ARG A 333 -29.72 3.84 -26.98
CA ARG A 333 -30.10 4.55 -25.75
C ARG A 333 -31.06 5.73 -26.04
N ASP A 334 -31.19 6.14 -27.31
CA ASP A 334 -31.96 7.32 -27.69
C ASP A 334 -33.44 7.04 -27.97
N THR A 335 -33.80 5.76 -28.26
CA THR A 335 -35.16 5.35 -28.71
C THR A 335 -35.73 4.27 -27.79
N ASN A 336 -35.73 4.51 -26.48
CA ASN A 336 -36.20 3.57 -25.45
C ASN A 336 -35.54 2.18 -25.58
N ASP A 337 -34.25 2.14 -25.95
CA ASP A 337 -33.43 0.97 -26.22
C ASP A 337 -33.79 0.20 -27.50
N ILE A 338 -34.98 0.35 -28.02
CA ILE A 338 -35.53 -0.47 -29.12
C ILE A 338 -34.91 -0.10 -30.49
N GLY A 339 -34.57 1.17 -30.67
CA GLY A 339 -34.04 1.66 -31.97
C GLY A 339 -35.11 1.70 -33.07
N TYR A 340 -34.64 1.59 -34.33
CA TYR A 340 -35.52 1.72 -35.51
C TYR A 340 -35.72 0.41 -36.27
N SER A 341 -35.17 -0.73 -35.75
CA SER A 341 -35.31 -2.03 -36.33
C SER A 341 -35.77 -3.03 -35.25
N TYR A 342 -37.02 -3.42 -35.31
CA TYR A 342 -37.66 -4.26 -34.27
C TYR A 342 -38.86 -4.99 -34.84
N VAL A 343 -39.32 -6.03 -34.12
CA VAL A 343 -40.58 -6.70 -34.34
C VAL A 343 -41.61 -6.16 -33.36
N GLU A 344 -42.74 -5.62 -33.84
CA GLU A 344 -43.88 -5.25 -33.04
C GLU A 344 -44.94 -6.31 -33.11
N VAL A 345 -45.43 -6.75 -31.98
CA VAL A 345 -46.52 -7.72 -31.84
C VAL A 345 -47.67 -7.10 -31.08
N ASN A 346 -48.75 -6.84 -31.72
CA ASN A 346 -49.97 -6.32 -31.11
C ASN A 346 -50.90 -7.48 -30.78
N LEU A 347 -51.02 -7.78 -29.51
CA LEU A 347 -51.85 -8.90 -29.01
C LEU A 347 -53.34 -8.65 -29.21
N THR A 348 -53.77 -7.35 -29.06
CA THR A 348 -55.18 -6.96 -29.22
C THR A 348 -55.65 -7.04 -30.68
N ASP A 349 -54.85 -6.49 -31.61
CA ASP A 349 -55.16 -6.48 -33.02
C ASP A 349 -54.72 -7.74 -33.75
N ARG A 350 -54.03 -8.66 -33.02
CA ARG A 350 -53.44 -9.91 -33.56
C ARG A 350 -52.64 -9.66 -34.83
N ARG A 351 -51.69 -8.71 -34.71
CA ARG A 351 -50.87 -8.25 -35.83
C ARG A 351 -49.41 -8.22 -35.44
N LEU A 352 -48.56 -8.62 -36.38
CA LEU A 352 -47.12 -8.51 -36.27
C LEU A 352 -46.61 -7.59 -37.39
N VAL A 353 -45.77 -6.62 -37.04
CA VAL A 353 -45.06 -5.76 -37.98
C VAL A 353 -43.58 -5.80 -37.73
N LEU A 354 -42.78 -6.10 -38.73
CA LEU A 354 -41.32 -5.96 -38.69
C LEU A 354 -40.94 -4.60 -39.25
N TYR A 355 -40.22 -3.82 -38.49
CA TYR A 355 -39.58 -2.61 -38.97
C TYR A 355 -38.08 -2.81 -39.20
N LYS A 356 -37.55 -2.25 -40.29
CA LYS A 356 -36.11 -2.13 -40.55
C LYS A 356 -35.79 -0.64 -40.85
N SER A 357 -34.93 -0.04 -40.05
CA SER A 357 -34.58 1.38 -40.16
C SER A 357 -35.84 2.30 -40.23
N GLY A 358 -36.84 1.97 -39.44
CA GLY A 358 -38.10 2.73 -39.34
C GLY A 358 -39.12 2.47 -40.47
N ASN A 359 -38.84 1.56 -41.38
CA ASN A 359 -39.78 1.19 -42.48
C ASN A 359 -40.38 -0.18 -42.22
N PRO A 360 -41.71 -0.38 -42.38
CA PRO A 360 -42.33 -1.68 -42.28
C PRO A 360 -41.89 -2.55 -43.44
N VAL A 361 -41.46 -3.79 -43.15
CA VAL A 361 -40.97 -4.77 -44.12
C VAL A 361 -41.91 -5.98 -44.17
N VAL A 362 -42.36 -6.47 -43.01
CA VAL A 362 -43.37 -7.52 -42.90
C VAL A 362 -44.55 -6.94 -42.12
N ASP A 363 -45.75 -7.25 -42.57
CA ASP A 363 -46.98 -6.80 -41.92
C ASP A 363 -48.03 -7.92 -42.10
N THR A 364 -48.37 -8.64 -41.01
CA THR A 364 -49.17 -9.86 -41.10
C THR A 364 -50.05 -10.07 -39.88
N GLY A 365 -51.14 -10.82 -40.05
CA GLY A 365 -51.93 -11.32 -38.93
C GLY A 365 -51.24 -12.49 -38.25
N ILE A 366 -51.50 -12.69 -36.99
CA ILE A 366 -50.91 -13.73 -36.13
C ILE A 366 -51.94 -14.50 -35.36
N ALA A 367 -51.58 -15.74 -34.97
CA ALA A 367 -52.30 -16.45 -33.91
C ALA A 367 -51.45 -16.43 -32.65
N ILE A 368 -52.08 -16.23 -31.51
CA ILE A 368 -51.48 -16.19 -30.19
C ILE A 368 -52.37 -16.90 -29.17
N SER A 369 -51.80 -17.29 -28.04
CA SER A 369 -52.56 -17.79 -26.89
C SER A 369 -52.67 -16.69 -25.81
N SER A 370 -53.54 -16.90 -24.82
CA SER A 370 -53.68 -16.02 -23.68
C SER A 370 -52.46 -15.99 -22.74
N SER A 371 -51.51 -16.90 -22.95
CA SER A 371 -50.26 -17.01 -22.17
C SER A 371 -49.07 -16.34 -22.87
N THR A 372 -49.25 -15.72 -24.07
CA THR A 372 -48.19 -14.94 -24.71
C THR A 372 -47.86 -13.73 -23.80
N PRO A 373 -46.61 -13.64 -23.33
CA PRO A 373 -46.27 -12.61 -22.32
C PRO A 373 -46.09 -11.24 -22.97
N ASP A 374 -46.60 -10.20 -22.30
CA ASP A 374 -46.29 -8.81 -22.63
C ASP A 374 -44.84 -8.52 -22.27
N GLY A 375 -44.20 -7.59 -22.97
CA GLY A 375 -42.85 -7.11 -22.63
C GLY A 375 -41.98 -6.81 -23.85
N VAL A 376 -40.72 -6.49 -23.57
CA VAL A 376 -39.71 -6.34 -24.62
C VAL A 376 -38.69 -7.46 -24.49
N TYR A 377 -38.51 -8.18 -25.55
CA TYR A 377 -37.64 -9.34 -25.70
C TYR A 377 -36.64 -9.10 -26.85
N SER A 378 -35.76 -10.04 -27.12
CA SER A 378 -34.94 -10.06 -28.32
C SER A 378 -35.07 -11.42 -29.03
N ILE A 379 -34.83 -11.42 -30.33
CA ILE A 379 -34.62 -12.68 -31.03
C ILE A 379 -33.34 -13.31 -30.50
N GLU A 380 -33.46 -14.42 -29.75
CA GLU A 380 -32.32 -15.09 -29.11
C GLU A 380 -31.66 -16.09 -30.05
N GLU A 381 -32.48 -16.86 -30.75
CA GLU A 381 -31.99 -17.89 -31.66
C GLU A 381 -32.90 -18.02 -32.91
N LYS A 382 -32.29 -18.42 -34.03
CA LYS A 382 -32.99 -18.72 -35.27
C LYS A 382 -32.65 -20.12 -35.73
N LYS A 383 -33.68 -20.95 -35.98
CA LYS A 383 -33.52 -22.30 -36.52
C LYS A 383 -34.48 -22.54 -37.67
N ASN A 384 -34.01 -23.19 -38.73
CA ASN A 384 -34.90 -23.56 -39.84
C ASN A 384 -36.02 -24.50 -39.37
N GLN A 385 -35.67 -25.41 -38.44
CA GLN A 385 -36.62 -26.35 -37.83
C GLN A 385 -36.33 -26.49 -36.34
N GLN A 386 -37.38 -26.52 -35.53
CA GLN A 386 -37.32 -26.71 -34.06
C GLN A 386 -38.42 -27.69 -33.63
N ALA A 387 -38.08 -28.61 -32.76
CA ALA A 387 -39.08 -29.41 -32.07
C ALA A 387 -39.70 -28.60 -30.93
N VAL A 388 -41.01 -28.38 -30.96
CA VAL A 388 -41.78 -27.67 -29.94
C VAL A 388 -42.90 -28.61 -29.50
N GLY A 389 -42.85 -29.11 -28.29
CA GLY A 389 -43.76 -30.17 -27.83
C GLY A 389 -43.67 -31.41 -28.69
N ASN A 390 -44.78 -31.80 -29.31
CA ASN A 390 -44.85 -32.97 -30.20
C ASN A 390 -44.73 -32.65 -31.68
N MET A 391 -44.50 -31.39 -32.02
CA MET A 391 -44.42 -30.88 -33.40
C MET A 391 -43.02 -30.49 -33.79
N THR A 392 -42.75 -30.50 -35.10
CA THR A 392 -41.58 -29.81 -35.66
C THR A 392 -42.10 -28.61 -36.43
N VAL A 393 -41.65 -27.43 -36.03
CA VAL A 393 -42.05 -26.16 -36.63
C VAL A 393 -40.91 -25.61 -37.50
N ASP A 394 -41.28 -24.88 -38.56
CA ASP A 394 -40.34 -24.26 -39.47
C ASP A 394 -40.13 -22.77 -39.12
N CYS A 395 -39.00 -22.22 -39.52
CA CYS A 395 -38.64 -20.81 -39.33
C CYS A 395 -38.73 -20.34 -37.85
N TRP A 396 -38.23 -21.16 -36.92
CA TRP A 396 -38.23 -20.86 -35.49
C TRP A 396 -37.35 -19.65 -35.16
N MET A 397 -37.92 -18.70 -34.44
CA MET A 397 -37.26 -17.51 -33.94
C MET A 397 -37.61 -17.37 -32.46
N SER A 398 -36.74 -17.85 -31.55
CA SER A 398 -37.01 -17.76 -30.11
C SER A 398 -36.85 -16.32 -29.61
N PHE A 399 -37.69 -15.91 -28.64
CA PHE A 399 -37.58 -14.65 -27.91
C PHE A 399 -37.48 -14.86 -26.37
N THR A 400 -37.64 -16.10 -25.94
CA THR A 400 -37.25 -16.61 -24.62
C THR A 400 -36.71 -18.05 -24.80
N ASP A 401 -36.22 -18.68 -23.72
CA ASP A 401 -35.75 -20.05 -23.72
C ASP A 401 -36.78 -21.03 -24.35
N ASP A 402 -38.07 -20.83 -24.07
CA ASP A 402 -39.15 -21.76 -24.43
C ASP A 402 -40.16 -21.20 -25.43
N LEU A 403 -40.17 -19.88 -25.66
CA LEU A 403 -41.15 -19.22 -26.53
C LEU A 403 -40.53 -18.66 -27.79
N GLY A 404 -41.24 -18.76 -28.88
CA GLY A 404 -40.77 -18.27 -30.18
C GLY A 404 -41.87 -17.89 -31.14
N ILE A 405 -41.46 -17.35 -32.26
CA ILE A 405 -42.27 -17.03 -33.43
C ILE A 405 -41.97 -18.13 -34.48
N TYR A 406 -42.99 -18.71 -35.10
CA TYR A 406 -42.80 -19.74 -36.12
C TYR A 406 -43.90 -19.75 -37.18
N GLY A 407 -43.70 -20.49 -38.26
CA GLY A 407 -44.66 -20.71 -39.33
C GLY A 407 -45.46 -21.99 -39.19
N ASP A 408 -46.76 -21.90 -39.39
CA ASP A 408 -47.65 -23.05 -39.50
C ASP A 408 -48.36 -23.05 -40.88
N PRO A 409 -48.19 -24.08 -41.71
CA PRO A 409 -48.84 -24.18 -43.03
C PRO A 409 -50.39 -24.24 -42.97
N GLY A 410 -50.95 -24.57 -41.78
CA GLY A 410 -52.39 -24.59 -41.55
C GLY A 410 -52.99 -23.23 -41.10
N PHE A 411 -52.15 -22.22 -40.81
CA PHE A 411 -52.61 -20.91 -40.39
C PHE A 411 -52.69 -19.92 -41.58
N GLU A 412 -53.90 -19.39 -41.83
CA GLU A 412 -54.14 -18.33 -42.80
C GLU A 412 -54.67 -17.05 -42.11
N PRO A 413 -53.94 -15.87 -42.19
CA PRO A 413 -54.42 -14.63 -41.64
C PRO A 413 -55.74 -14.18 -42.27
N GLY A 414 -56.73 -13.86 -41.43
CA GLY A 414 -58.03 -13.31 -41.88
C GLY A 414 -59.17 -14.29 -42.02
N THR A 415 -59.00 -15.59 -41.71
CA THR A 415 -60.10 -16.60 -41.70
C THR A 415 -60.79 -16.73 -40.33
N ALA A 416 -60.24 -16.14 -39.26
CA ALA A 416 -60.91 -16.13 -37.97
C ALA A 416 -61.96 -15.00 -37.91
N THR A 417 -63.26 -15.36 -37.91
CA THR A 417 -64.33 -14.41 -37.62
C THR A 417 -64.36 -14.09 -36.14
N GLU A 418 -64.76 -12.85 -35.77
CA GLU A 418 -64.85 -12.33 -34.37
C GLU A 418 -65.62 -13.25 -33.38
N SER A 419 -66.37 -14.24 -33.87
CA SER A 419 -67.16 -15.15 -33.04
C SER A 419 -66.39 -16.37 -32.51
N GLU A 420 -65.14 -16.64 -32.94
CA GLU A 420 -64.37 -17.81 -32.55
C GLU A 420 -63.25 -17.51 -31.54
N ALA A 421 -63.00 -16.21 -31.25
CA ALA A 421 -61.98 -15.75 -30.32
C ALA A 421 -62.27 -16.07 -28.86
N ASP A 422 -63.54 -16.19 -28.47
CA ASP A 422 -63.96 -16.44 -27.10
C ASP A 422 -64.04 -17.92 -26.71
N SER A 423 -63.82 -18.86 -27.64
CA SER A 423 -64.01 -20.29 -27.38
C SER A 423 -62.76 -21.11 -27.10
N PHE A 424 -61.61 -20.49 -26.96
CA PHE A 424 -60.36 -21.21 -26.59
C PHE A 424 -60.28 -21.62 -25.10
N GLY A 425 -61.33 -21.39 -24.32
CA GLY A 425 -61.41 -21.72 -22.91
C GLY A 425 -62.60 -22.56 -22.46
N SER A 426 -63.50 -23.09 -23.36
CA SER A 426 -64.65 -23.87 -22.91
C SER A 426 -64.93 -25.06 -23.82
N SER A 427 -64.75 -26.24 -23.27
CA SER A 427 -65.18 -27.52 -23.83
C SER A 427 -66.61 -27.52 -24.28
N SER A 428 -66.89 -27.49 -25.60
CA SER A 428 -68.07 -28.06 -26.19
C SER A 428 -67.72 -28.64 -27.57
N GLU A 429 -67.93 -29.96 -27.67
CA GLU A 429 -67.81 -30.74 -28.89
C GLU A 429 -68.67 -30.12 -30.02
N THR A 430 -68.03 -29.52 -30.99
CA THR A 430 -68.55 -29.37 -32.34
C THR A 430 -67.45 -29.64 -33.35
N ASP A 431 -67.64 -30.62 -34.14
CA ASP A 431 -66.93 -31.21 -35.24
C ASP A 431 -66.17 -30.16 -36.07
N PHE A 432 -64.91 -29.90 -35.72
CA PHE A 432 -63.91 -29.26 -36.58
C PHE A 432 -62.98 -30.34 -37.11
N SER A 433 -62.76 -30.35 -38.41
CA SER A 433 -62.00 -31.37 -39.14
C SER A 433 -60.69 -31.75 -38.48
N SER A 434 -60.38 -33.03 -38.45
CA SER A 434 -59.33 -33.74 -37.73
C SER A 434 -57.90 -33.47 -38.19
N ASP A 435 -57.54 -32.18 -38.53
CA ASP A 435 -56.18 -31.78 -38.92
C ASP A 435 -55.67 -30.52 -38.21
N MET A 436 -56.37 -30.05 -37.15
CA MET A 436 -55.81 -28.98 -36.33
C MET A 436 -54.76 -29.57 -35.37
N THR A 437 -53.56 -29.22 -35.58
CA THR A 437 -52.42 -29.44 -34.68
C THR A 437 -52.78 -29.07 -33.23
N ASP A 438 -52.47 -29.93 -32.29
CA ASP A 438 -52.65 -29.69 -30.84
C ASP A 438 -51.70 -28.56 -30.39
N TRP A 439 -52.23 -27.34 -30.37
CA TRP A 439 -51.48 -26.11 -29.99
C TRP A 439 -51.24 -25.99 -28.50
N SER A 440 -51.72 -26.94 -27.71
CA SER A 440 -51.49 -26.94 -26.27
C SER A 440 -50.00 -27.03 -25.89
N SER A 441 -49.18 -27.55 -26.78
CA SER A 441 -47.72 -27.66 -26.59
C SER A 441 -46.96 -26.41 -27.01
N THR A 442 -47.60 -25.42 -27.64
CA THR A 442 -47.02 -24.17 -28.12
C THR A 442 -47.60 -22.96 -27.41
N GLU A 443 -48.16 -23.18 -26.22
CA GLU A 443 -48.78 -22.14 -25.42
C GLU A 443 -47.78 -20.99 -25.13
N GLY A 444 -48.16 -19.74 -25.47
CA GLY A 444 -47.29 -18.55 -25.34
C GLY A 444 -46.49 -18.23 -26.61
N CYS A 445 -46.41 -19.12 -27.58
CA CYS A 445 -45.75 -18.84 -28.88
C CYS A 445 -46.63 -17.98 -29.79
N ILE A 446 -46.00 -17.40 -30.81
CA ILE A 446 -46.64 -16.56 -31.84
C ILE A 446 -46.56 -17.34 -33.16
N VAL A 447 -47.71 -17.54 -33.80
CA VAL A 447 -47.84 -18.35 -35.04
C VAL A 447 -48.17 -17.47 -36.22
N LEU A 448 -47.46 -17.67 -37.31
CA LEU A 448 -47.60 -16.97 -38.59
C LEU A 448 -47.97 -17.99 -39.68
N SER A 449 -48.49 -17.48 -40.81
CA SER A 449 -48.50 -18.28 -42.04
C SER A 449 -47.06 -18.65 -42.46
N GLU A 450 -46.93 -19.75 -43.17
CA GLU A 450 -45.59 -20.22 -43.61
C GLU A 450 -44.86 -19.16 -44.44
N GLU A 451 -45.57 -18.42 -45.35
CA GLU A 451 -44.99 -17.38 -46.17
C GLU A 451 -44.50 -16.21 -45.31
N ALA A 452 -45.32 -15.74 -44.38
CA ALA A 452 -44.97 -14.60 -43.51
C ALA A 452 -43.82 -14.98 -42.56
N ALA A 453 -43.80 -16.22 -42.06
CA ALA A 453 -42.70 -16.71 -41.21
C ALA A 453 -41.39 -16.78 -41.98
N GLN A 454 -41.41 -17.25 -43.23
CA GLN A 454 -40.22 -17.30 -44.08
C GLN A 454 -39.70 -15.86 -44.37
N GLU A 455 -40.57 -14.90 -44.64
CA GLU A 455 -40.19 -13.52 -44.89
C GLU A 455 -39.64 -12.88 -43.62
N LEU A 456 -40.29 -13.05 -42.47
CA LEU A 456 -39.79 -12.61 -41.16
C LEU A 456 -38.43 -13.21 -40.84
N TYR A 457 -38.29 -14.54 -40.98
CA TYR A 457 -37.05 -15.26 -40.72
C TYR A 457 -35.87 -14.76 -41.54
N GLN A 458 -36.07 -14.42 -42.79
CA GLN A 458 -35.02 -13.90 -43.67
C GLN A 458 -34.58 -12.48 -43.26
N ASN A 459 -35.47 -11.73 -42.62
CA ASN A 459 -35.27 -10.31 -42.35
C ASN A 459 -34.93 -9.96 -40.90
N VAL A 460 -35.20 -10.85 -39.91
CA VAL A 460 -34.78 -10.63 -38.52
C VAL A 460 -33.36 -11.12 -38.28
N GLU A 461 -32.70 -10.56 -37.30
CA GLU A 461 -31.37 -10.93 -36.82
C GLU A 461 -31.43 -11.29 -35.34
N THR A 462 -30.51 -12.12 -34.87
CA THR A 462 -30.33 -12.36 -33.42
C THR A 462 -30.00 -11.06 -32.72
N GLY A 463 -30.60 -10.79 -31.55
CA GLY A 463 -30.49 -9.54 -30.81
C GLY A 463 -31.51 -8.46 -31.20
N MET A 464 -32.29 -8.68 -32.32
CA MET A 464 -33.33 -7.72 -32.73
C MET A 464 -34.45 -7.66 -31.70
N PRO A 465 -34.88 -6.46 -31.24
CA PRO A 465 -35.97 -6.30 -30.27
C PRO A 465 -37.29 -6.87 -30.77
N VAL A 466 -38.03 -7.49 -29.88
CA VAL A 466 -39.42 -7.95 -30.05
C VAL A 466 -40.25 -7.25 -28.97
N VAL A 467 -41.16 -6.40 -29.39
CA VAL A 467 -42.08 -5.64 -28.50
C VAL A 467 -43.45 -6.34 -28.57
N ILE A 468 -43.91 -6.84 -27.44
CA ILE A 468 -45.17 -7.59 -27.32
C ILE A 468 -46.13 -6.87 -26.42
#